data_e2366c731fd21c0f03243ec891fda0a3
#
_entry.id   e2366c731fd21c0f03243ec891fda0a3
#
_cell.length_a   1.000
_cell.length_b   1.000
_cell.length_c   1.000
_cell.angle_alpha   90.00
_cell.angle_beta   90.00
_cell.angle_gamma   90.00
#
_symmetry.space_group_name_H-M   'P 1'
#
loop_
_entity.id
_entity.type
_entity.pdbx_description
1 polymer ?
#
loop_
_entity_poly.entity_id
_entity_poly.type
_entity_poly.pdbx_seq_one_letter_code
_entity_poly.pdbx_strand_id
1 'polypeptide(L)'
;MKKFVNKFISSKLYLASVIIFLSIIISIISIAYLQNISDRISKQKYNDLSAIAELKVNQLTQWIAERNSEAKFFSENPTYIDNTLDLLSDSQNRSAKESLQKGLSHIKEQHGYENIFVVSAESQVLFSLDENEEELSSAAMKFIDSSLANNTIVFSDFYFCDISNKYHLDIIAPIKNSEEDLIAVMLFRFDPDKYLYPLIQSWPLPSKTSETLLVRQVKDSVEFITELRHISNEPHLLKISLDDKEVPAVQAVLGYRGLWEGS
;
A
#
# COMPACT_ATOMS: atom_id res chain seq x y z
N MET A 1 56.75 -60.01 28.64
CA MET A 1 55.33 -59.85 28.42
C MET A 1 54.76 -58.44 28.81
N LYS A 2 55.04 -57.92 30.02
CA LYS A 2 54.56 -56.57 30.48
C LYS A 2 54.91 -55.39 29.56
N LYS A 3 56.19 -55.37 29.03
CA LYS A 3 56.60 -54.25 28.12
C LYS A 3 55.86 -54.21 26.76
N PHE A 4 55.44 -55.37 26.24
CA PHE A 4 54.70 -55.46 24.97
C PHE A 4 53.22 -55.05 25.15
N VAL A 5 52.59 -55.41 26.25
CA VAL A 5 51.24 -55.07 26.61
C VAL A 5 51.13 -53.53 26.83
N ASN A 6 52.10 -52.94 27.58
CA ASN A 6 52.13 -51.47 27.78
C ASN A 6 52.30 -50.67 26.45
N LYS A 7 53.11 -51.17 25.52
CA LYS A 7 53.34 -50.55 24.23
C LYS A 7 52.10 -50.64 23.33
N PHE A 8 51.33 -51.72 23.43
CA PHE A 8 50.07 -51.91 22.68
C PHE A 8 48.95 -51.08 23.26
N ILE A 9 48.83 -50.94 24.56
CA ILE A 9 47.88 -50.08 25.26
C ILE A 9 48.15 -48.60 24.98
N SER A 10 49.41 -48.18 25.05
CA SER A 10 49.86 -46.81 24.78
C SER A 10 49.59 -46.41 23.30
N SER A 11 49.70 -47.34 22.34
CA SER A 11 49.40 -47.15 20.92
C SER A 11 47.91 -46.95 20.68
N LYS A 12 47.05 -47.72 21.36
CA LYS A 12 45.59 -47.58 21.26
C LYS A 12 45.10 -46.27 21.88
N LEU A 13 45.64 -45.86 23.04
CA LEU A 13 45.32 -44.59 23.67
C LEU A 13 45.78 -43.42 22.81
N TYR A 14 46.93 -43.49 22.18
CA TYR A 14 47.41 -42.48 21.24
C TYR A 14 46.51 -42.37 20.03
N LEU A 15 46.09 -43.50 19.42
CA LEU A 15 45.16 -43.50 18.29
C LEU A 15 43.81 -42.90 18.68
N ALA A 16 43.28 -43.26 19.86
CA ALA A 16 42.02 -42.70 20.36
C ALA A 16 42.15 -41.20 20.59
N SER A 17 43.24 -40.70 21.14
CA SER A 17 43.43 -39.24 21.33
C SER A 17 43.51 -38.48 20.02
N VAL A 18 44.13 -39.05 18.99
CA VAL A 18 44.19 -38.45 17.64
C VAL A 18 42.81 -38.39 17.02
N ILE A 19 41.99 -39.46 17.13
CA ILE A 19 40.63 -39.50 16.61
C ILE A 19 39.74 -38.44 17.31
N ILE A 20 39.82 -38.34 18.64
CA ILE A 20 39.09 -37.33 19.43
C ILE A 20 39.52 -35.93 18.99
N PHE A 21 40.80 -35.66 18.85
CA PHE A 21 41.31 -34.37 18.42
C PHE A 21 40.83 -33.98 17.02
N LEU A 22 40.87 -34.91 16.07
CA LEU A 22 40.34 -34.71 14.71
C LEU A 22 38.83 -34.46 14.73
N SER A 23 38.08 -35.20 15.55
CA SER A 23 36.62 -35.00 15.69
C SER A 23 36.28 -33.61 16.24
N ILE A 24 37.05 -33.10 17.20
CA ILE A 24 36.89 -31.75 17.73
C ILE A 24 37.15 -30.71 16.63
N ILE A 25 38.22 -30.86 15.86
CA ILE A 25 38.55 -29.95 14.76
C ILE A 25 37.44 -29.94 13.71
N ILE A 26 36.98 -31.12 13.30
CA ILE A 26 35.88 -31.22 12.32
C ILE A 26 34.62 -30.57 12.86
N SER A 27 34.30 -30.76 14.15
CA SER A 27 33.11 -30.13 14.77
C SER A 27 33.22 -28.59 14.78
N ILE A 28 34.41 -28.06 15.13
CA ILE A 28 34.64 -26.60 15.13
C ILE A 28 34.48 -26.03 13.71
N ILE A 29 35.10 -26.69 12.72
CA ILE A 29 34.99 -26.25 11.31
C ILE A 29 33.53 -26.31 10.84
N SER A 30 32.80 -27.37 11.19
CA SER A 30 31.38 -27.52 10.81
C SER A 30 30.53 -26.43 11.44
N ILE A 31 30.71 -26.11 12.71
CA ILE A 31 29.97 -25.04 13.39
C ILE A 31 30.29 -23.70 12.73
N ALA A 32 31.56 -23.37 12.50
CA ALA A 32 31.97 -22.13 11.85
C ALA A 32 31.40 -22.02 10.41
N TYR A 33 31.36 -23.14 9.68
CA TYR A 33 30.80 -23.20 8.35
C TYR A 33 29.26 -22.95 8.35
N LEU A 34 28.53 -23.60 9.27
CA LEU A 34 27.09 -23.42 9.41
C LEU A 34 26.73 -21.99 9.81
N GLN A 35 27.48 -21.36 10.72
CA GLN A 35 27.30 -19.96 11.10
C GLN A 35 27.50 -19.04 9.88
N ASN A 36 28.58 -19.22 9.13
CA ASN A 36 28.87 -18.42 7.94
C ASN A 36 27.76 -18.53 6.87
N ILE A 37 27.23 -19.75 6.67
CA ILE A 37 26.09 -19.96 5.75
C ILE A 37 24.84 -19.26 6.27
N SER A 38 24.51 -19.41 7.56
CA SER A 38 23.36 -18.77 8.19
C SER A 38 23.43 -17.25 8.02
N ASP A 39 24.58 -16.65 8.33
CA ASP A 39 24.79 -15.20 8.18
C ASP A 39 24.63 -14.71 6.73
N ARG A 40 25.17 -15.49 5.78
CA ARG A 40 25.01 -15.16 4.35
C ARG A 40 23.55 -15.23 3.90
N ILE A 41 22.83 -16.28 4.30
CA ILE A 41 21.41 -16.43 3.96
C ILE A 41 20.59 -15.31 4.57
N SER A 42 20.81 -14.99 5.85
CA SER A 42 20.14 -13.90 6.54
C SER A 42 20.39 -12.56 5.82
N LYS A 43 21.66 -12.25 5.55
CA LYS A 43 22.03 -11.02 4.84
C LYS A 43 21.41 -10.94 3.45
N GLN A 44 21.35 -12.05 2.71
CA GLN A 44 20.70 -12.09 1.40
C GLN A 44 19.21 -11.83 1.54
N LYS A 45 18.53 -12.49 2.49
CA LYS A 45 17.10 -12.27 2.74
C LYS A 45 16.79 -10.82 3.11
N TYR A 46 17.61 -10.19 3.92
CA TYR A 46 17.48 -8.79 4.27
C TYR A 46 17.63 -7.88 3.04
N ASN A 47 18.60 -8.13 2.19
CA ASN A 47 18.77 -7.35 0.96
C ASN A 47 17.56 -7.52 0.02
N ASP A 48 17.04 -8.75 -0.11
CA ASP A 48 15.85 -9.03 -0.91
C ASP A 48 14.63 -8.29 -0.36
N LEU A 49 14.39 -8.33 0.97
CA LEU A 49 13.29 -7.61 1.62
C LEU A 49 13.40 -6.09 1.44
N SER A 50 14.59 -5.53 1.61
CA SER A 50 14.84 -4.10 1.43
C SER A 50 14.59 -3.66 -0.02
N ALA A 51 15.08 -4.42 -0.99
CA ALA A 51 14.88 -4.13 -2.41
C ALA A 51 13.39 -4.22 -2.80
N ILE A 52 12.66 -5.21 -2.26
CA ILE A 52 11.22 -5.34 -2.51
C ILE A 52 10.45 -4.19 -1.87
N ALA A 53 10.79 -3.80 -0.63
CA ALA A 53 10.14 -2.66 0.03
C ALA A 53 10.36 -1.37 -0.77
N GLU A 54 11.58 -1.10 -1.23
CA GLU A 54 11.89 0.06 -2.09
C GLU A 54 11.12 0.00 -3.42
N LEU A 55 11.06 -1.16 -4.06
CA LEU A 55 10.27 -1.35 -5.27
C LEU A 55 8.80 -1.00 -5.05
N LYS A 56 8.19 -1.47 -3.94
CA LYS A 56 6.79 -1.18 -3.62
C LYS A 56 6.54 0.29 -3.34
N VAL A 57 7.42 0.94 -2.59
CA VAL A 57 7.34 2.39 -2.34
C VAL A 57 7.42 3.17 -3.66
N ASN A 58 8.35 2.81 -4.54
CA ASN A 58 8.48 3.47 -5.85
C ASN A 58 7.25 3.26 -6.73
N GLN A 59 6.70 2.03 -6.79
CA GLN A 59 5.46 1.72 -7.52
C GLN A 59 4.27 2.56 -7.01
N LEU A 60 4.09 2.64 -5.69
CA LEU A 60 3.03 3.45 -5.07
C LEU A 60 3.21 4.94 -5.35
N THR A 61 4.44 5.45 -5.19
CA THR A 61 4.76 6.85 -5.43
C THR A 61 4.48 7.24 -6.89
N GLN A 62 4.89 6.38 -7.82
CA GLN A 62 4.63 6.57 -9.24
C GLN A 62 3.14 6.56 -9.53
N TRP A 63 2.40 5.58 -8.99
CA TRP A 63 0.96 5.47 -9.18
C TRP A 63 0.23 6.72 -8.66
N ILE A 64 0.58 7.23 -7.47
CA ILE A 64 0.01 8.46 -6.91
C ILE A 64 0.32 9.66 -7.81
N ALA A 65 1.56 9.78 -8.30
CA ALA A 65 1.95 10.88 -9.18
C ALA A 65 1.20 10.86 -10.51
N GLU A 66 1.01 9.70 -11.11
CA GLU A 66 0.22 9.51 -12.33
C GLU A 66 -1.23 9.91 -12.11
N ARG A 67 -1.87 9.44 -11.05
CA ARG A 67 -3.27 9.77 -10.71
C ARG A 67 -3.46 11.27 -10.43
N ASN A 68 -2.53 11.90 -9.73
CA ASN A 68 -2.55 13.35 -9.52
C ASN A 68 -2.44 14.13 -10.85
N SER A 69 -1.55 13.68 -11.74
CA SER A 69 -1.37 14.33 -13.04
C SER A 69 -2.62 14.20 -13.93
N GLU A 70 -3.28 13.05 -13.88
CA GLU A 70 -4.55 12.83 -14.59
C GLU A 70 -5.66 13.71 -14.01
N ALA A 71 -5.84 13.71 -12.70
CA ALA A 71 -6.86 14.52 -12.05
C ALA A 71 -6.68 16.00 -12.41
N LYS A 72 -5.44 16.49 -12.40
CA LYS A 72 -5.11 17.84 -12.83
C LYS A 72 -5.47 18.08 -14.30
N PHE A 73 -5.05 17.16 -15.19
CA PHE A 73 -5.34 17.28 -16.63
C PHE A 73 -6.83 17.40 -16.91
N PHE A 74 -7.66 16.58 -16.24
CA PHE A 74 -9.10 16.60 -16.47
C PHE A 74 -9.77 17.85 -15.85
N SER A 75 -9.38 18.24 -14.66
CA SER A 75 -9.94 19.41 -14.00
C SER A 75 -9.58 20.74 -14.68
N GLU A 76 -8.44 20.80 -15.40
CA GLU A 76 -7.98 21.96 -16.16
C GLU A 76 -8.41 21.93 -17.65
N ASN A 77 -9.05 20.86 -18.12
CA ASN A 77 -9.42 20.72 -19.53
C ASN A 77 -10.65 21.58 -19.87
N PRO A 78 -10.54 22.47 -20.88
CA PRO A 78 -11.63 23.40 -21.24
C PRO A 78 -12.98 22.72 -21.49
N THR A 79 -13.00 21.55 -22.15
CA THR A 79 -14.24 20.83 -22.43
C THR A 79 -14.97 20.41 -21.15
N TYR A 80 -14.24 19.98 -20.12
CA TYR A 80 -14.86 19.58 -18.84
C TYR A 80 -15.26 20.81 -18.01
N ILE A 81 -14.50 21.91 -18.11
CA ILE A 81 -14.85 23.19 -17.48
C ILE A 81 -16.16 23.72 -18.10
N ASP A 82 -16.27 23.78 -19.43
CA ASP A 82 -17.47 24.28 -20.13
C ASP A 82 -18.71 23.42 -19.80
N ASN A 83 -18.58 22.09 -19.85
CA ASN A 83 -19.68 21.19 -19.45
C ASN A 83 -20.07 21.38 -17.97
N THR A 84 -19.12 21.67 -17.09
CA THR A 84 -19.39 21.96 -15.67
C THR A 84 -20.16 23.27 -15.51
N LEU A 85 -19.78 24.32 -16.24
CA LEU A 85 -20.49 25.60 -16.26
C LEU A 85 -21.92 25.44 -16.79
N ASP A 86 -22.11 24.66 -17.84
CA ASP A 86 -23.44 24.31 -18.36
C ASP A 86 -24.31 23.62 -17.31
N LEU A 87 -23.75 22.65 -16.55
CA LEU A 87 -24.44 21.97 -15.48
C LEU A 87 -24.75 22.85 -14.27
N LEU A 88 -23.88 23.82 -13.97
CA LEU A 88 -24.14 24.83 -12.93
C LEU A 88 -25.30 25.75 -13.31
N SER A 89 -25.42 26.04 -14.61
CA SER A 89 -26.51 26.87 -15.14
C SER A 89 -27.84 26.11 -15.25
N ASP A 90 -27.81 24.84 -15.67
CA ASP A 90 -28.91 23.91 -15.77
C ASP A 90 -28.45 22.49 -15.44
N SER A 91 -28.72 22.01 -14.24
CA SER A 91 -28.36 20.70 -13.76
C SER A 91 -28.95 19.54 -14.57
N GLN A 92 -29.93 19.81 -15.43
CA GLN A 92 -30.56 18.83 -16.33
C GLN A 92 -30.02 18.94 -17.78
N ASN A 93 -29.00 19.76 -18.03
CA ASN A 93 -28.42 19.92 -19.36
C ASN A 93 -27.91 18.58 -19.90
N ARG A 94 -28.70 17.98 -20.76
CA ARG A 94 -28.49 16.66 -21.33
C ARG A 94 -27.21 16.61 -22.19
N SER A 95 -26.94 17.66 -22.97
CA SER A 95 -25.76 17.72 -23.84
C SER A 95 -24.46 17.70 -23.02
N ALA A 96 -24.41 18.45 -21.91
CA ALA A 96 -23.27 18.47 -21.01
C ALA A 96 -23.08 17.09 -20.34
N LYS A 97 -24.16 16.47 -19.85
CA LYS A 97 -24.11 15.11 -19.28
C LYS A 97 -23.61 14.07 -20.27
N GLU A 98 -24.15 14.05 -21.51
CA GLU A 98 -23.69 13.11 -22.56
C GLU A 98 -22.22 13.33 -22.95
N SER A 99 -21.76 14.58 -22.99
CA SER A 99 -20.38 14.93 -23.27
C SER A 99 -19.44 14.42 -22.17
N LEU A 100 -19.77 14.66 -20.89
CA LEU A 100 -19.02 14.15 -19.74
C LEU A 100 -19.03 12.62 -19.72
N GLN A 101 -20.19 11.99 -19.91
CA GLN A 101 -20.34 10.54 -19.94
C GLN A 101 -19.43 9.92 -20.99
N LYS A 102 -19.43 10.44 -22.21
CA LYS A 102 -18.60 9.94 -23.31
C LYS A 102 -17.12 10.09 -23.04
N GLY A 103 -16.70 11.26 -22.54
CA GLY A 103 -15.29 11.55 -22.26
C GLY A 103 -14.74 10.75 -21.09
N LEU A 104 -15.50 10.66 -20.00
CA LEU A 104 -15.04 10.05 -18.75
C LEU A 104 -15.19 8.52 -18.72
N SER A 105 -16.14 7.92 -19.47
CA SER A 105 -16.31 6.46 -19.53
C SER A 105 -15.05 5.74 -19.99
N HIS A 106 -14.40 6.25 -21.03
CA HIS A 106 -13.16 5.66 -21.54
C HIS A 106 -12.03 5.70 -20.52
N ILE A 107 -11.96 6.77 -19.76
CA ILE A 107 -10.95 6.98 -18.71
C ILE A 107 -11.21 6.06 -17.54
N LYS A 108 -12.47 5.92 -17.11
CA LYS A 108 -12.87 4.96 -16.08
C LYS A 108 -12.38 3.56 -16.39
N GLU A 109 -12.61 3.10 -17.63
CA GLU A 109 -12.18 1.76 -18.08
C GLU A 109 -10.65 1.60 -18.15
N GLN A 110 -9.95 2.59 -18.69
CA GLN A 110 -8.50 2.53 -18.87
C GLN A 110 -7.73 2.57 -17.55
N HIS A 111 -8.19 3.36 -16.59
CA HIS A 111 -7.47 3.65 -15.35
C HIS A 111 -8.07 2.98 -14.12
N GLY A 112 -9.17 2.23 -14.30
CA GLY A 112 -9.77 1.43 -13.23
C GLY A 112 -10.50 2.25 -12.17
N TYR A 113 -10.99 3.46 -12.51
CA TYR A 113 -11.84 4.22 -11.60
C TYR A 113 -13.15 3.47 -11.34
N GLU A 114 -13.64 3.49 -10.13
CA GLU A 114 -14.94 2.94 -9.78
C GLU A 114 -16.04 3.88 -10.24
N ASN A 115 -15.89 5.19 -9.96
CA ASN A 115 -16.77 6.23 -10.40
C ASN A 115 -16.03 7.57 -10.54
N ILE A 116 -16.65 8.54 -11.27
CA ILE A 116 -16.15 9.91 -11.39
C ILE A 116 -17.33 10.84 -11.18
N PHE A 117 -17.16 11.83 -10.30
CA PHE A 117 -18.18 12.81 -9.98
C PHE A 117 -17.72 14.22 -10.32
N VAL A 118 -18.67 15.08 -10.65
CA VAL A 118 -18.50 16.54 -10.65
C VAL A 118 -19.40 17.12 -9.56
N VAL A 119 -18.79 17.85 -8.63
CA VAL A 119 -19.47 18.40 -7.44
C VAL A 119 -19.26 19.90 -7.41
N SER A 120 -20.36 20.67 -7.27
CA SER A 120 -20.31 22.14 -7.24
C SER A 120 -19.55 22.66 -6.00
N ALA A 121 -19.20 23.95 -6.02
CA ALA A 121 -18.61 24.62 -4.86
C ALA A 121 -19.51 24.62 -3.62
N GLU A 122 -20.83 24.46 -3.79
CA GLU A 122 -21.82 24.30 -2.72
C GLU A 122 -22.01 22.81 -2.30
N SER A 123 -21.10 21.95 -2.73
CA SER A 123 -21.10 20.53 -2.37
C SER A 123 -22.30 19.73 -2.92
N GLN A 124 -22.88 20.18 -4.05
CA GLN A 124 -23.96 19.47 -4.75
C GLN A 124 -23.38 18.61 -5.87
N VAL A 125 -23.80 17.35 -5.97
CA VAL A 125 -23.43 16.48 -7.09
C VAL A 125 -24.14 16.95 -8.36
N LEU A 126 -23.38 17.44 -9.33
CA LEU A 126 -23.85 17.90 -10.64
C LEU A 126 -23.89 16.74 -11.65
N PHE A 127 -22.93 15.82 -11.52
CA PHE A 127 -22.76 14.68 -12.41
C PHE A 127 -22.15 13.50 -11.66
N SER A 128 -22.66 12.31 -11.94
CA SER A 128 -22.07 11.03 -11.60
C SER A 128 -21.96 10.18 -12.86
N LEU A 129 -20.79 9.58 -13.08
CA LEU A 129 -20.57 8.73 -14.26
C LEU A 129 -21.34 7.41 -14.15
N ASP A 130 -21.53 6.89 -12.93
CA ASP A 130 -22.45 5.79 -12.66
C ASP A 130 -23.74 6.35 -12.08
N GLU A 131 -24.80 6.32 -12.89
CA GLU A 131 -26.12 6.86 -12.53
C GLU A 131 -26.77 6.13 -11.33
N ASN A 132 -26.27 4.95 -10.96
CA ASN A 132 -26.76 4.24 -9.77
C ASN A 132 -26.10 4.72 -8.47
N GLU A 133 -25.05 5.54 -8.56
CA GLU A 133 -24.32 6.09 -7.43
C GLU A 133 -24.28 7.61 -7.53
N GLU A 134 -25.39 8.27 -7.17
CA GLU A 134 -25.52 9.74 -7.23
C GLU A 134 -25.20 10.41 -5.89
N GLU A 135 -25.14 9.64 -4.80
CA GLU A 135 -24.91 10.17 -3.46
C GLU A 135 -23.46 9.96 -3.00
N LEU A 136 -22.95 10.95 -2.29
CA LEU A 136 -21.64 10.91 -1.67
C LEU A 136 -21.77 10.77 -0.15
N SER A 137 -20.97 9.88 0.43
CA SER A 137 -20.94 9.68 1.88
C SER A 137 -20.41 10.91 2.62
N SER A 138 -20.79 11.07 3.88
CA SER A 138 -20.26 12.13 4.74
C SER A 138 -18.74 12.11 4.88
N ALA A 139 -18.12 10.94 4.70
CA ALA A 139 -16.67 10.78 4.71
C ALA A 139 -16.03 11.37 3.45
N ALA A 140 -16.61 11.12 2.25
CA ALA A 140 -16.16 11.72 1.00
C ALA A 140 -16.30 13.25 1.02
N MET A 141 -17.42 13.75 1.54
CA MET A 141 -17.68 15.19 1.63
C MET A 141 -16.61 15.96 2.39
N LYS A 142 -16.02 15.40 3.45
CA LYS A 142 -14.91 16.04 4.19
C LYS A 142 -13.67 16.31 3.32
N PHE A 143 -13.35 15.40 2.41
CA PHE A 143 -12.23 15.58 1.49
C PHE A 143 -12.55 16.56 0.37
N ILE A 144 -13.83 16.59 -0.09
CA ILE A 144 -14.34 17.58 -1.02
C ILE A 144 -14.24 18.98 -0.41
N ASP A 145 -14.75 19.17 0.81
CA ASP A 145 -14.66 20.43 1.54
C ASP A 145 -13.20 20.88 1.74
N SER A 146 -12.29 19.94 1.99
CA SER A 146 -10.86 20.23 2.09
C SER A 146 -10.26 20.70 0.76
N SER A 147 -10.66 20.10 -0.37
CA SER A 147 -10.20 20.52 -1.70
C SER A 147 -10.74 21.90 -2.06
N LEU A 148 -12.02 22.14 -1.80
CA LEU A 148 -12.69 23.42 -2.03
C LEU A 148 -12.04 24.53 -1.17
N ALA A 149 -11.84 24.29 0.13
CA ALA A 149 -11.30 25.28 1.05
C ALA A 149 -9.83 25.67 0.74
N ASN A 150 -9.00 24.68 0.34
CA ASN A 150 -7.59 24.91 0.08
C ASN A 150 -7.27 25.17 -1.40
N ASN A 151 -8.24 24.99 -2.29
CA ASN A 151 -8.10 25.10 -3.75
C ASN A 151 -6.91 24.27 -4.28
N THR A 152 -6.78 23.04 -3.80
CA THR A 152 -5.71 22.10 -4.14
C THR A 152 -6.26 20.71 -4.42
N ILE A 153 -5.51 19.93 -5.18
CA ILE A 153 -5.79 18.50 -5.34
C ILE A 153 -5.62 17.83 -3.98
N VAL A 154 -6.64 17.09 -3.55
CA VAL A 154 -6.65 16.30 -2.32
C VAL A 154 -6.68 14.83 -2.68
N PHE A 155 -5.73 14.07 -2.14
CA PHE A 155 -5.76 12.61 -2.13
C PHE A 155 -6.38 12.20 -0.77
N SER A 156 -7.53 11.53 -0.80
CA SER A 156 -8.17 11.11 0.45
C SER A 156 -7.33 10.05 1.17
N ASP A 157 -7.57 9.89 2.47
CA ASP A 157 -7.19 8.64 3.14
C ASP A 157 -8.22 7.55 2.79
N PHE A 158 -7.90 6.28 3.09
CA PHE A 158 -8.86 5.20 3.00
C PHE A 158 -10.02 5.47 3.95
N TYR A 159 -11.23 5.49 3.44
CA TYR A 159 -12.42 5.69 4.26
C TYR A 159 -13.50 4.66 3.90
N PHE A 160 -14.27 4.29 4.91
CA PHE A 160 -15.43 3.44 4.72
C PHE A 160 -16.62 4.28 4.22
N CYS A 161 -17.23 3.87 3.12
CA CYS A 161 -18.45 4.45 2.57
C CYS A 161 -19.63 3.60 3.05
N ASP A 162 -20.47 4.19 3.88
CA ASP A 162 -21.68 3.57 4.42
C ASP A 162 -22.79 3.35 3.36
N ILE A 163 -22.74 4.10 2.25
CA ILE A 163 -23.69 3.97 1.14
C ILE A 163 -23.39 2.72 0.31
N SER A 164 -22.15 2.54 -0.13
CA SER A 164 -21.73 1.39 -0.95
C SER A 164 -21.26 0.18 -0.12
N ASN A 165 -21.12 0.34 1.20
CA ASN A 165 -20.58 -0.64 2.15
C ASN A 165 -19.18 -1.15 1.77
N LYS A 166 -18.32 -0.23 1.31
CA LYS A 166 -16.96 -0.50 0.85
C LYS A 166 -15.97 0.56 1.33
N TYR A 167 -14.69 0.21 1.27
CA TYR A 167 -13.62 1.19 1.40
C TYR A 167 -13.33 1.82 0.05
N HIS A 168 -13.13 3.15 0.07
CA HIS A 168 -12.75 3.94 -1.11
C HIS A 168 -11.49 4.74 -0.85
N LEU A 169 -10.89 5.14 -1.95
CA LEU A 169 -9.79 6.08 -2.03
C LEU A 169 -10.13 7.06 -3.15
N ASP A 170 -10.19 8.35 -2.85
CA ASP A 170 -10.61 9.36 -3.81
C ASP A 170 -9.49 10.36 -4.10
N ILE A 171 -9.44 10.86 -5.33
CA ILE A 171 -8.67 12.05 -5.69
C ILE A 171 -9.67 13.14 -6.07
N ILE A 172 -9.55 14.29 -5.45
CA ILE A 172 -10.44 15.43 -5.64
C ILE A 172 -9.62 16.58 -6.22
N ALA A 173 -9.95 17.00 -7.44
CA ALA A 173 -9.26 18.06 -8.14
C ALA A 173 -10.19 19.27 -8.34
N PRO A 174 -9.76 20.50 -7.95
CA PRO A 174 -10.55 21.69 -8.14
C PRO A 174 -10.69 22.06 -9.63
N ILE A 175 -11.90 22.46 -10.02
CA ILE A 175 -12.23 22.98 -11.36
C ILE A 175 -12.40 24.49 -11.25
N LYS A 176 -11.68 25.23 -12.10
CA LYS A 176 -11.72 26.68 -12.17
C LYS A 176 -12.24 27.16 -13.53
N ASN A 177 -12.93 28.29 -13.50
CA ASN A 177 -13.31 28.98 -14.73
C ASN A 177 -12.11 29.76 -15.33
N SER A 178 -12.37 30.45 -16.44
CA SER A 178 -11.36 31.30 -17.12
C SER A 178 -10.90 32.51 -16.31
N GLU A 179 -11.63 32.88 -15.24
CA GLU A 179 -11.29 33.97 -14.31
C GLU A 179 -10.54 33.46 -13.06
N GLU A 180 -10.13 32.17 -13.06
CA GLU A 180 -9.50 31.47 -11.93
C GLU A 180 -10.41 31.30 -10.70
N ASP A 181 -11.72 31.51 -10.83
CA ASP A 181 -12.67 31.25 -9.76
C ASP A 181 -12.91 29.74 -9.64
N LEU A 182 -12.92 29.25 -8.40
CA LEU A 182 -13.27 27.88 -8.08
C LEU A 182 -14.77 27.65 -8.27
N ILE A 183 -15.17 26.83 -9.23
CA ILE A 183 -16.57 26.57 -9.59
C ILE A 183 -17.07 25.21 -9.15
N ALA A 184 -16.19 24.22 -9.07
CA ALA A 184 -16.53 22.84 -8.75
C ALA A 184 -15.27 22.05 -8.36
N VAL A 185 -15.45 20.78 -8.05
CA VAL A 185 -14.38 19.78 -8.00
C VAL A 185 -14.74 18.56 -8.84
N MET A 186 -13.75 17.90 -9.40
CA MET A 186 -13.87 16.58 -10.00
C MET A 186 -13.31 15.54 -9.04
N LEU A 187 -14.10 14.55 -8.67
CA LEU A 187 -13.74 13.47 -7.77
C LEU A 187 -13.58 12.18 -8.57
N PHE A 188 -12.43 11.56 -8.47
CA PHE A 188 -12.09 10.28 -9.06
C PHE A 188 -12.04 9.23 -7.96
N ARG A 189 -13.00 8.29 -7.98
CA ARG A 189 -13.13 7.24 -6.97
C ARG A 189 -12.43 5.97 -7.40
N PHE A 190 -11.68 5.39 -6.47
CA PHE A 190 -11.03 4.10 -6.63
C PHE A 190 -11.60 3.06 -5.67
N ASP A 191 -11.75 1.86 -6.17
CA ASP A 191 -11.90 0.65 -5.37
C ASP A 191 -10.49 0.08 -5.09
N PRO A 192 -9.99 0.15 -3.82
CA PRO A 192 -8.66 -0.33 -3.51
C PRO A 192 -8.44 -1.81 -3.80
N ASP A 193 -9.51 -2.63 -3.75
CA ASP A 193 -9.47 -4.07 -4.00
C ASP A 193 -9.12 -4.39 -5.46
N LYS A 194 -9.47 -3.52 -6.39
CA LYS A 194 -9.27 -3.78 -7.81
C LYS A 194 -7.84 -3.57 -8.28
N TYR A 195 -7.14 -2.60 -7.72
CA TYR A 195 -5.81 -2.24 -8.20
C TYR A 195 -4.77 -2.14 -7.09
N LEU A 196 -5.06 -1.39 -6.03
CA LEU A 196 -4.05 -1.02 -5.05
C LEU A 196 -3.60 -2.21 -4.19
N TYR A 197 -4.56 -2.97 -3.65
CA TYR A 197 -4.22 -4.14 -2.84
C TYR A 197 -3.51 -5.22 -3.66
N PRO A 198 -3.93 -5.58 -4.89
CA PRO A 198 -3.15 -6.48 -5.75
C PRO A 198 -1.74 -5.98 -6.04
N LEU A 199 -1.56 -4.68 -6.26
CA LEU A 199 -0.24 -4.08 -6.47
C LEU A 199 0.66 -4.28 -5.25
N ILE A 200 0.14 -4.01 -4.04
CA ILE A 200 0.88 -4.14 -2.78
C ILE A 200 1.17 -5.61 -2.46
N GLN A 201 0.17 -6.47 -2.56
CA GLN A 201 0.26 -7.88 -2.19
C GLN A 201 1.08 -8.74 -3.18
N SER A 202 1.28 -8.26 -4.41
CA SER A 202 2.10 -8.98 -5.39
C SER A 202 3.54 -9.08 -4.90
N TRP A 203 4.05 -10.33 -4.80
CA TRP A 203 5.42 -10.60 -4.37
C TRP A 203 6.26 -11.04 -5.56
N PRO A 204 7.37 -10.37 -5.89
CA PRO A 204 8.13 -10.62 -7.11
C PRO A 204 8.93 -11.93 -7.08
N LEU A 205 9.16 -12.50 -5.90
CA LEU A 205 9.91 -13.74 -5.70
C LEU A 205 9.00 -14.84 -5.11
N PRO A 206 9.20 -16.11 -5.46
CA PRO A 206 8.47 -17.20 -4.84
C PRO A 206 8.72 -17.23 -3.31
N SER A 207 7.69 -16.95 -2.54
CA SER A 207 7.73 -17.03 -1.07
C SER A 207 6.39 -17.53 -0.54
N LYS A 208 6.45 -18.43 0.43
CA LYS A 208 5.26 -18.96 1.11
C LYS A 208 4.80 -18.07 2.27
N THR A 209 5.70 -17.31 2.86
CA THR A 209 5.49 -16.57 4.12
C THR A 209 5.68 -15.07 3.99
N SER A 210 6.32 -14.59 2.91
CA SER A 210 6.53 -13.16 2.72
C SER A 210 5.25 -12.47 2.26
N GLU A 211 5.01 -11.29 2.81
CA GLU A 211 3.91 -10.41 2.46
C GLU A 211 4.33 -8.94 2.56
N THR A 212 3.63 -8.07 1.87
CA THR A 212 3.75 -6.62 2.00
C THR A 212 2.47 -6.11 2.64
N LEU A 213 2.61 -5.33 3.68
CA LEU A 213 1.50 -4.78 4.44
C LEU A 213 1.44 -3.26 4.28
N LEU A 214 0.24 -2.74 4.16
CA LEU A 214 -0.06 -1.33 4.29
C LEU A 214 -0.73 -1.12 5.64
N VAL A 215 -0.15 -0.24 6.45
CA VAL A 215 -0.62 0.06 7.79
C VAL A 215 -0.71 1.56 8.02
N ARG A 216 -1.60 1.99 8.89
CA ARG A 216 -1.68 3.39 9.33
C ARG A 216 -1.87 3.50 10.84
N GLN A 217 -1.52 4.65 11.38
CA GLN A 217 -1.86 4.98 12.76
C GLN A 217 -3.29 5.49 12.87
N VAL A 218 -4.06 4.90 13.78
CA VAL A 218 -5.39 5.38 14.16
C VAL A 218 -5.44 5.52 15.68
N LYS A 219 -5.36 6.75 16.17
CA LYS A 219 -5.25 7.04 17.61
C LYS A 219 -4.06 6.30 18.24
N ASP A 220 -4.31 5.41 19.19
CA ASP A 220 -3.31 4.64 19.94
C ASP A 220 -3.09 3.23 19.38
N SER A 221 -3.45 3.03 18.10
CA SER A 221 -3.38 1.72 17.46
C SER A 221 -2.82 1.81 16.03
N VAL A 222 -2.27 0.70 15.56
CA VAL A 222 -1.95 0.45 14.17
C VAL A 222 -3.09 -0.32 13.53
N GLU A 223 -3.66 0.20 12.48
CA GLU A 223 -4.69 -0.43 11.65
C GLU A 223 -4.04 -1.03 10.39
N PHE A 224 -4.39 -2.28 10.08
CA PHE A 224 -3.94 -2.96 8.87
C PHE A 224 -4.94 -2.67 7.75
N ILE A 225 -4.48 -1.99 6.71
CA ILE A 225 -5.29 -1.58 5.56
C ILE A 225 -5.45 -2.75 4.58
N THR A 226 -4.40 -3.58 4.42
CA THR A 226 -4.42 -4.77 3.58
C THR A 226 -4.68 -6.03 4.39
N GLU A 227 -5.30 -7.04 3.76
CA GLU A 227 -5.44 -8.36 4.36
C GLU A 227 -4.08 -8.98 4.65
N LEU A 228 -4.02 -9.73 5.75
CA LEU A 228 -2.89 -10.58 6.10
C LEU A 228 -3.01 -11.93 5.42
N ARG A 229 -1.95 -12.37 4.76
CA ARG A 229 -1.92 -13.61 3.99
C ARG A 229 -2.24 -14.87 4.80
N HIS A 230 -1.93 -14.85 6.08
CA HIS A 230 -2.05 -16.01 6.97
C HIS A 230 -3.11 -15.87 8.05
N ILE A 231 -3.82 -14.77 8.09
CA ILE A 231 -4.90 -14.49 9.05
C ILE A 231 -6.12 -14.08 8.24
N SER A 232 -7.19 -14.88 8.30
CA SER A 232 -8.46 -14.55 7.64
C SER A 232 -9.16 -13.43 8.41
N ASN A 233 -8.73 -12.22 8.24
CA ASN A 233 -9.36 -11.01 8.73
C ASN A 233 -9.75 -10.13 7.56
N GLU A 234 -10.89 -9.49 7.67
CA GLU A 234 -11.26 -8.44 6.72
C GLU A 234 -10.29 -7.26 6.86
N PRO A 235 -9.94 -6.58 5.75
CA PRO A 235 -9.15 -5.35 5.78
C PRO A 235 -9.74 -4.36 6.80
N HIS A 236 -8.89 -3.53 7.42
CA HIS A 236 -9.26 -2.50 8.40
C HIS A 236 -9.83 -2.98 9.75
N LEU A 237 -10.10 -4.28 9.93
CA LEU A 237 -10.60 -4.79 11.22
C LEU A 237 -9.49 -5.08 12.21
N LEU A 238 -8.30 -5.47 11.73
CA LEU A 238 -7.18 -5.77 12.61
C LEU A 238 -6.54 -4.48 13.11
N LYS A 239 -6.53 -4.32 14.44
CA LYS A 239 -5.85 -3.21 15.13
C LYS A 239 -4.95 -3.76 16.21
N ILE A 240 -3.73 -3.22 16.29
CA ILE A 240 -2.74 -3.58 17.30
C ILE A 240 -2.38 -2.30 18.08
N SER A 241 -2.27 -2.40 19.41
CA SER A 241 -1.89 -1.27 20.26
C SER A 241 -0.47 -0.77 19.90
N LEU A 242 -0.26 0.55 19.96
CA LEU A 242 1.08 1.15 19.83
C LEU A 242 2.03 0.76 21.00
N ASP A 243 1.48 0.20 22.09
CA ASP A 243 2.30 -0.31 23.21
C ASP A 243 3.00 -1.62 22.86
N ASP A 244 2.53 -2.36 21.84
CA ASP A 244 3.10 -3.63 21.38
C ASP A 244 4.33 -3.42 20.48
N LYS A 245 5.39 -2.86 21.07
CA LYS A 245 6.60 -2.43 20.35
C LYS A 245 7.39 -3.55 19.67
N GLU A 246 7.11 -4.81 20.01
CA GLU A 246 7.71 -5.98 19.36
C GLU A 246 7.15 -6.25 17.96
N VAL A 247 6.00 -5.65 17.62
CA VAL A 247 5.34 -5.83 16.33
C VAL A 247 5.97 -4.92 15.27
N PRO A 248 6.47 -5.46 14.14
CA PRO A 248 7.10 -4.67 13.07
C PRO A 248 6.20 -3.55 12.52
N ALA A 249 4.90 -3.79 12.40
CA ALA A 249 3.93 -2.79 11.95
C ALA A 249 3.85 -1.58 12.89
N VAL A 250 3.97 -1.80 14.20
CA VAL A 250 4.02 -0.72 15.19
C VAL A 250 5.28 0.11 15.02
N GLN A 251 6.43 -0.54 14.81
CA GLN A 251 7.69 0.16 14.55
C GLN A 251 7.64 0.99 13.27
N ALA A 252 7.04 0.47 12.21
CA ALA A 252 6.88 1.18 10.95
C ALA A 252 6.06 2.48 11.13
N VAL A 253 4.95 2.42 11.86
CA VAL A 253 4.08 3.59 12.12
C VAL A 253 4.77 4.61 13.03
N LEU A 254 5.59 4.15 13.98
CA LEU A 254 6.41 5.01 14.84
C LEU A 254 7.60 5.65 14.09
N GLY A 255 7.76 5.38 12.78
CA GLY A 255 8.76 6.01 11.92
C GLY A 255 10.08 5.24 11.79
N TYR A 256 10.15 4.01 12.32
CA TYR A 256 11.31 3.16 12.10
C TYR A 256 11.45 2.79 10.62
N ARG A 257 12.67 2.98 10.10
CA ARG A 257 13.03 2.62 8.73
C ARG A 257 14.18 1.65 8.76
N GLY A 258 14.01 0.47 8.17
CA GLY A 258 15.05 -0.55 8.12
C GLY A 258 14.50 -1.93 8.50
N LEU A 259 15.42 -2.81 8.88
CA LEU A 259 15.09 -4.17 9.24
C LEU A 259 14.72 -4.24 10.72
N TRP A 260 13.59 -4.88 11.00
CA TRP A 260 13.12 -5.16 12.34
C TRP A 260 12.89 -6.65 12.51
N GLU A 261 13.45 -7.22 13.56
CA GLU A 261 13.19 -8.61 13.97
C GLU A 261 12.32 -8.55 15.23
N GLY A 262 11.06 -8.94 15.07
CA GLY A 262 10.13 -9.12 16.19
C GLY A 262 10.26 -10.55 16.74
N SER A 263 9.92 -10.70 18.01
CA SER A 263 9.87 -12.02 18.70
C SER A 263 8.52 -12.70 18.48
#